data_bbbd58276447df2746f965cf10146da0
#
_entry.id   bbbd58276447df2746f965cf10146da0
#
_cell.length_a   1.000
_cell.length_b   1.000
_cell.length_c   1.000
_cell.angle_alpha   90.00
_cell.angle_beta   90.00
_cell.angle_gamma   90.00
#
_symmetry.space_group_name_H-M   'P 1'
#
loop_
_entity.id
_entity.type
_entity.pdbx_description
1 polymer ?
#
loop_
_entity_poly.entity_id
_entity_poly.type
_entity_poly.pdbx_seq_one_letter_code
_entity_poly.pdbx_strand_id
1 'polypeptide(L)'
;MENYVAQYVLMSPALYESTMGEAPSYATLLANVAEGDDVREAFSDDVLAMDGVKTVTYNDETINSYRSMLKSVDSVVVVLVVAAALLAFVVLYNLTNINITERVREIATLKVLGFTPHEVNAYIYRETMLLSLIGAFVGLFLGIAMEGFVVITAEVDQVMFGREIHALSFVIAFALTMLFSVIVTLAMKFKLKKIDMVESLKSVD
;
A
#
# COMPACT_ATOMS: atom_id res chain seq x y z
N MET A 1 0.67 -4.37 25.87
CA MET A 1 -0.20 -5.12 24.95
C MET A 1 -1.02 -4.10 24.18
N GLU A 2 -0.89 -4.06 22.89
CA GLU A 2 -1.75 -3.23 22.06
C GLU A 2 -3.09 -3.96 21.88
N ASN A 3 -4.16 -3.31 22.33
CA ASN A 3 -5.51 -3.84 22.21
C ASN A 3 -6.12 -3.31 20.90
N TYR A 4 -6.07 -4.11 19.83
CA TYR A 4 -6.61 -3.72 18.53
C TYR A 4 -8.14 -3.76 18.46
N VAL A 5 -8.78 -4.58 19.29
CA VAL A 5 -10.23 -4.71 19.38
C VAL A 5 -10.64 -4.72 20.84
N ALA A 6 -11.49 -3.77 21.24
CA ALA A 6 -11.91 -3.49 22.59
C ALA A 6 -10.75 -3.16 23.58
N GLN A 7 -11.05 -2.53 24.65
CA GLN A 7 -10.07 -2.20 25.70
C GLN A 7 -10.19 -3.21 26.84
N TYR A 8 -9.11 -3.92 27.12
CA TYR A 8 -9.04 -4.88 28.20
C TYR A 8 -8.11 -4.37 29.30
N VAL A 9 -8.55 -4.48 30.53
CA VAL A 9 -7.71 -4.28 31.71
C VAL A 9 -7.49 -5.64 32.37
N LEU A 10 -6.24 -6.08 32.38
CA LEU A 10 -5.87 -7.34 33.02
C LEU A 10 -5.44 -7.05 34.46
N MET A 11 -6.15 -7.64 35.42
CA MET A 11 -5.82 -7.50 36.82
C MET A 11 -6.01 -8.84 37.58
N SER A 12 -5.31 -9.00 38.69
CA SER A 12 -5.49 -10.18 39.52
C SER A 12 -6.83 -10.12 40.26
N PRO A 13 -7.44 -11.27 40.64
CA PRO A 13 -8.68 -11.29 41.43
C PRO A 13 -8.58 -10.50 42.71
N ALA A 14 -7.47 -10.57 43.42
CA ALA A 14 -7.22 -9.84 44.65
C ALA A 14 -7.18 -8.31 44.43
N LEU A 15 -6.59 -7.86 43.33
CA LEU A 15 -6.57 -6.43 42.98
C LEU A 15 -7.97 -5.95 42.57
N TYR A 16 -8.73 -6.75 41.85
CA TYR A 16 -10.11 -6.46 41.48
C TYR A 16 -10.97 -6.27 42.73
N GLU A 17 -10.93 -7.23 43.63
CA GLU A 17 -11.71 -7.18 44.90
C GLU A 17 -11.33 -6.00 45.77
N SER A 18 -10.03 -5.69 45.87
CA SER A 18 -9.58 -4.52 46.64
C SER A 18 -9.97 -3.16 46.04
N THR A 19 -10.12 -3.10 44.70
CA THR A 19 -10.39 -1.85 43.95
C THR A 19 -11.89 -1.63 43.76
N MET A 20 -12.63 -2.69 43.44
CA MET A 20 -14.06 -2.63 43.11
C MET A 20 -14.95 -2.91 44.37
N GLY A 21 -14.40 -3.51 45.40
CA GLY A 21 -15.13 -3.83 46.63
C GLY A 21 -16.05 -5.04 46.53
N GLU A 22 -15.96 -5.79 45.43
CA GLU A 22 -16.75 -7.00 45.19
C GLU A 22 -15.90 -8.12 44.58
N ALA A 23 -16.29 -9.35 44.75
CA ALA A 23 -15.62 -10.49 44.18
C ALA A 23 -15.80 -10.53 42.65
N PRO A 24 -14.75 -10.90 41.87
CA PRO A 24 -14.86 -10.96 40.41
C PRO A 24 -15.89 -11.99 39.95
N SER A 25 -16.74 -11.56 39.03
CA SER A 25 -17.69 -12.44 38.32
C SER A 25 -17.10 -12.91 37.01
N TYR A 26 -17.04 -14.22 36.80
CA TYR A 26 -16.49 -14.83 35.59
C TYR A 26 -17.62 -15.16 34.61
N ALA A 27 -17.69 -14.39 33.53
CA ALA A 27 -18.69 -14.58 32.48
C ALA A 27 -18.17 -15.37 31.28
N THR A 28 -16.87 -15.57 31.16
CA THR A 28 -16.22 -16.23 30.03
C THR A 28 -15.12 -17.17 30.50
N LEU A 29 -15.12 -18.38 29.95
CA LEU A 29 -14.07 -19.37 30.13
C LEU A 29 -13.30 -19.55 28.81
N LEU A 30 -11.98 -19.49 28.88
CA LEU A 30 -11.12 -19.82 27.75
C LEU A 30 -10.57 -21.23 27.94
N ALA A 31 -10.79 -22.10 26.96
CA ALA A 31 -10.33 -23.47 26.96
C ALA A 31 -9.62 -23.81 25.65
N ASN A 32 -8.64 -24.68 25.71
CA ASN A 32 -8.03 -25.27 24.53
C ASN A 32 -8.74 -26.57 24.21
N VAL A 33 -9.26 -26.68 23.00
CA VAL A 33 -9.93 -27.86 22.47
C VAL A 33 -9.02 -28.49 21.42
N ALA A 34 -8.99 -29.83 21.36
CA ALA A 34 -8.23 -30.53 20.34
C ALA A 34 -8.75 -30.21 18.93
N GLU A 35 -7.85 -30.27 17.94
CA GLU A 35 -8.19 -30.05 16.56
C GLU A 35 -9.08 -31.19 16.01
N GLY A 36 -10.07 -30.86 15.22
CA GLY A 36 -11.01 -31.75 14.55
C GLY A 36 -12.44 -31.27 14.65
N ASP A 37 -13.15 -31.26 13.54
CA ASP A 37 -14.52 -30.71 13.48
C ASP A 37 -15.47 -31.59 14.32
N ASP A 38 -15.33 -32.92 14.26
CA ASP A 38 -16.13 -33.86 15.06
C ASP A 38 -15.88 -33.67 16.57
N VAL A 39 -14.64 -33.38 16.98
CA VAL A 39 -14.29 -33.12 18.38
C VAL A 39 -14.87 -31.82 18.88
N ARG A 40 -14.86 -30.80 18.03
CA ARG A 40 -15.43 -29.46 18.34
C ARG A 40 -16.93 -29.51 18.47
N GLU A 41 -17.60 -30.26 17.57
CA GLU A 41 -19.06 -30.42 17.58
C GLU A 41 -19.49 -31.15 18.87
N ALA A 42 -18.87 -32.30 19.18
CA ALA A 42 -19.13 -33.03 20.41
C ALA A 42 -18.85 -32.19 21.68
N PHE A 43 -17.75 -31.46 21.69
CA PHE A 43 -17.40 -30.57 22.81
C PHE A 43 -18.44 -29.44 22.96
N SER A 44 -18.87 -28.85 21.84
CA SER A 44 -19.89 -27.79 21.87
C SER A 44 -21.21 -28.29 22.43
N ASP A 45 -21.66 -29.46 21.99
CA ASP A 45 -22.91 -30.05 22.45
C ASP A 45 -22.85 -30.41 23.96
N ASP A 46 -21.75 -30.96 24.40
CA ASP A 46 -21.54 -31.30 25.83
C ASP A 46 -21.50 -30.05 26.72
N VAL A 47 -20.83 -28.99 26.27
CA VAL A 47 -20.68 -27.76 27.04
C VAL A 47 -21.98 -26.93 27.02
N LEU A 48 -22.70 -26.89 25.88
CA LEU A 48 -23.98 -26.19 25.77
C LEU A 48 -25.09 -26.86 26.57
N ALA A 49 -24.95 -28.19 26.86
CA ALA A 49 -25.85 -28.91 27.74
C ALA A 49 -25.65 -28.57 29.22
N MET A 50 -24.54 -27.91 29.60
CA MET A 50 -24.27 -27.50 30.98
C MET A 50 -25.14 -26.28 31.35
N ASP A 51 -25.67 -26.31 32.59
CA ASP A 51 -26.48 -25.17 33.08
C ASP A 51 -25.62 -23.91 33.24
N GLY A 52 -26.10 -22.81 32.69
CA GLY A 52 -25.42 -21.50 32.73
C GLY A 52 -24.54 -21.18 31.52
N VAL A 53 -24.26 -22.12 30.63
CA VAL A 53 -23.54 -21.85 29.39
C VAL A 53 -24.52 -21.35 28.33
N LYS A 54 -24.24 -20.21 27.72
CA LYS A 54 -25.11 -19.59 26.70
C LYS A 54 -24.58 -19.78 25.28
N THR A 55 -23.26 -19.80 25.14
CA THR A 55 -22.66 -19.87 23.79
C THR A 55 -21.25 -20.45 23.90
N VAL A 56 -20.84 -21.14 22.84
CA VAL A 56 -19.46 -21.58 22.58
C VAL A 56 -19.00 -20.89 21.31
N THR A 57 -17.83 -20.27 21.35
CA THR A 57 -17.25 -19.58 20.18
C THR A 57 -15.84 -20.03 19.97
N TYR A 58 -15.50 -20.44 18.77
CA TYR A 58 -14.15 -20.82 18.40
C TYR A 58 -13.40 -19.62 17.82
N ASN A 59 -12.19 -19.39 18.32
CA ASN A 59 -11.35 -18.27 17.85
C ASN A 59 -11.03 -18.36 16.36
N ASP A 60 -10.89 -19.57 15.82
CA ASP A 60 -10.57 -19.79 14.41
C ASP A 60 -11.68 -19.25 13.48
N GLU A 61 -12.94 -19.44 13.85
CA GLU A 61 -14.08 -18.93 13.10
C GLU A 61 -14.10 -17.40 13.11
N THR A 62 -13.81 -16.83 14.27
CA THR A 62 -13.71 -15.38 14.44
C THR A 62 -12.55 -14.83 13.61
N ILE A 63 -11.36 -15.45 13.70
CA ILE A 63 -10.18 -15.08 12.92
C ILE A 63 -10.44 -15.20 11.41
N ASN A 64 -11.10 -16.28 10.97
CA ASN A 64 -11.44 -16.48 9.56
C ASN A 64 -12.45 -15.45 9.06
N SER A 65 -13.42 -15.06 9.86
CA SER A 65 -14.37 -13.99 9.54
C SER A 65 -13.67 -12.64 9.37
N TYR A 66 -12.79 -12.27 10.31
CA TYR A 66 -11.96 -11.08 10.18
C TYR A 66 -11.03 -11.14 8.95
N ARG A 67 -10.40 -12.29 8.70
CA ARG A 67 -9.53 -12.49 7.54
C ARG A 67 -10.27 -12.35 6.22
N SER A 68 -11.51 -12.84 6.15
CA SER A 68 -12.37 -12.68 4.97
C SER A 68 -12.77 -11.22 4.74
N MET A 69 -13.05 -10.49 5.80
CA MET A 69 -13.33 -9.05 5.73
C MET A 69 -12.11 -8.27 5.25
N LEU A 70 -10.93 -8.55 5.80
CA LEU A 70 -9.67 -7.92 5.37
C LEU A 70 -9.33 -8.22 3.91
N LYS A 71 -9.60 -9.44 3.44
CA LYS A 71 -9.39 -9.80 2.03
C LYS A 71 -10.22 -8.96 1.05
N SER A 72 -11.38 -8.51 1.45
CA SER A 72 -12.20 -7.59 0.65
C SER A 72 -11.55 -6.21 0.56
N VAL A 73 -10.94 -5.74 1.65
CA VAL A 73 -10.17 -4.48 1.69
C VAL A 73 -8.93 -4.58 0.79
N ASP A 74 -8.21 -5.71 0.79
CA ASP A 74 -7.07 -5.93 -0.08
C ASP A 74 -7.42 -5.75 -1.57
N SER A 75 -8.59 -6.20 -1.98
CA SER A 75 -9.06 -6.01 -3.36
C SER A 75 -9.24 -4.54 -3.72
N VAL A 76 -9.76 -3.73 -2.81
CA VAL A 76 -9.90 -2.28 -3.00
C VAL A 76 -8.51 -1.62 -3.09
N VAL A 77 -7.58 -2.03 -2.23
CA VAL A 77 -6.18 -1.52 -2.25
C VAL A 77 -5.53 -1.82 -3.60
N VAL A 78 -5.68 -3.03 -4.13
CA VAL A 78 -5.14 -3.38 -5.46
C VAL A 78 -5.70 -2.47 -6.56
N VAL A 79 -7.01 -2.21 -6.56
CA VAL A 79 -7.64 -1.30 -7.53
C VAL A 79 -7.08 0.11 -7.40
N LEU A 80 -6.90 0.62 -6.18
CA LEU A 80 -6.32 1.94 -5.94
C LEU A 80 -4.86 2.02 -6.42
N VAL A 81 -4.06 0.99 -6.16
CA VAL A 81 -2.66 0.91 -6.64
C VAL A 81 -2.60 0.92 -8.15
N VAL A 82 -3.45 0.13 -8.82
CA VAL A 82 -3.52 0.10 -10.30
C VAL A 82 -3.96 1.46 -10.85
N ALA A 83 -4.97 2.08 -10.26
CA ALA A 83 -5.44 3.41 -10.69
C ALA A 83 -4.34 4.48 -10.52
N ALA A 84 -3.63 4.48 -9.39
CA ALA A 84 -2.51 5.37 -9.14
C ALA A 84 -1.35 5.14 -10.12
N ALA A 85 -1.06 3.89 -10.44
CA ALA A 85 -0.05 3.51 -11.43
C ALA A 85 -0.39 4.02 -12.84
N LEU A 86 -1.64 3.86 -13.26
CA LEU A 86 -2.12 4.37 -14.55
C LEU A 86 -2.05 5.91 -14.60
N LEU A 87 -2.44 6.58 -13.53
CA LEU A 87 -2.34 8.03 -13.42
C LEU A 87 -0.87 8.48 -13.54
N ALA A 88 0.02 7.86 -12.78
CA ALA A 88 1.46 8.15 -12.83
C ALA A 88 2.03 7.94 -14.24
N PHE A 89 1.63 6.85 -14.91
CA PHE A 89 2.03 6.60 -16.29
C PHE A 89 1.60 7.71 -17.24
N VAL A 90 0.33 8.12 -17.19
CA VAL A 90 -0.22 9.18 -18.05
C VAL A 90 0.49 10.52 -17.80
N VAL A 91 0.69 10.88 -16.53
CA VAL A 91 1.36 12.13 -16.16
C VAL A 91 2.82 12.13 -16.62
N LEU A 92 3.58 11.07 -16.34
CA LEU A 92 4.98 10.94 -16.77
C LEU A 92 5.10 10.93 -18.30
N TYR A 93 4.19 10.23 -18.99
CA TYR A 93 4.16 10.22 -20.45
C TYR A 93 3.93 11.62 -21.02
N ASN A 94 2.94 12.35 -20.51
CA ASN A 94 2.64 13.69 -20.97
C ASN A 94 3.79 14.68 -20.67
N LEU A 95 4.34 14.63 -19.46
CA LEU A 95 5.46 15.48 -19.07
C LEU A 95 6.71 15.21 -19.95
N THR A 96 7.05 13.96 -20.16
CA THR A 96 8.18 13.58 -21.03
C THR A 96 7.91 13.99 -22.49
N ASN A 97 6.67 13.86 -22.95
CA ASN A 97 6.28 14.30 -24.29
C ASN A 97 6.46 15.80 -24.48
N ILE A 98 6.00 16.62 -23.54
CA ILE A 98 6.16 18.07 -23.55
C ILE A 98 7.65 18.43 -23.53
N ASN A 99 8.42 17.86 -22.62
CA ASN A 99 9.85 18.10 -22.50
C ASN A 99 10.61 17.81 -23.81
N ILE A 100 10.28 16.69 -24.50
CA ILE A 100 10.87 16.36 -25.80
C ILE A 100 10.44 17.38 -26.85
N THR A 101 9.17 17.79 -26.89
CA THR A 101 8.65 18.71 -27.89
C THR A 101 9.26 20.10 -27.76
N GLU A 102 9.45 20.58 -26.54
CA GLU A 102 10.09 21.88 -26.27
C GLU A 102 11.58 21.87 -26.64
N ARG A 103 12.25 20.73 -26.55
CA ARG A 103 13.69 20.58 -26.85
C ARG A 103 14.01 20.01 -28.23
N VAL A 104 13.02 19.90 -29.13
CA VAL A 104 13.23 19.33 -30.47
C VAL A 104 14.37 20.03 -31.22
N ARG A 105 14.51 21.36 -31.10
CA ARG A 105 15.61 22.10 -31.73
C ARG A 105 16.98 21.75 -31.16
N GLU A 106 17.10 21.64 -29.83
CA GLU A 106 18.35 21.22 -29.16
C GLU A 106 18.74 19.82 -29.61
N ILE A 107 17.76 18.90 -29.66
CA ILE A 107 17.92 17.53 -30.12
C ILE A 107 18.39 17.49 -31.57
N ALA A 108 17.78 18.29 -32.42
CA ALA A 108 18.18 18.39 -33.85
C ALA A 108 19.60 18.91 -34.00
N THR A 109 19.97 19.95 -33.22
CA THR A 109 21.34 20.50 -33.22
C THR A 109 22.38 19.47 -32.79
N LEU A 110 22.13 18.70 -31.72
CA LEU A 110 23.02 17.63 -31.28
C LEU A 110 23.20 16.55 -32.35
N LYS A 111 22.12 16.19 -33.05
CA LYS A 111 22.19 15.20 -34.14
C LYS A 111 22.99 15.75 -35.32
N VAL A 112 22.87 17.03 -35.68
CA VAL A 112 23.67 17.66 -36.76
C VAL A 112 25.15 17.74 -36.38
N LEU A 113 25.47 17.94 -35.10
CA LEU A 113 26.83 17.90 -34.57
C LEU A 113 27.45 16.49 -34.55
N GLY A 114 26.70 15.47 -34.98
CA GLY A 114 27.19 14.09 -35.14
C GLY A 114 26.97 13.20 -33.90
N PHE A 115 26.21 13.65 -32.91
CA PHE A 115 25.83 12.80 -31.77
C PHE A 115 24.96 11.64 -32.25
N THR A 116 25.27 10.45 -31.75
CA THR A 116 24.46 9.27 -32.04
C THR A 116 23.07 9.35 -31.38
N PRO A 117 22.04 8.71 -31.94
CA PRO A 117 20.71 8.67 -31.33
C PRO A 117 20.72 8.14 -29.88
N HIS A 118 21.71 7.28 -29.56
CA HIS A 118 21.85 6.74 -28.22
C HIS A 118 22.33 7.78 -27.21
N GLU A 119 23.29 8.61 -27.61
CA GLU A 119 23.84 9.69 -26.76
C GLU A 119 22.81 10.78 -26.49
N VAL A 120 22.05 11.17 -27.53
CA VAL A 120 20.97 12.14 -27.42
C VAL A 120 19.85 11.61 -26.48
N ASN A 121 19.50 10.34 -26.62
CA ASN A 121 18.53 9.70 -25.75
C ASN A 121 19.04 9.66 -24.29
N ALA A 122 20.29 9.28 -24.09
CA ALA A 122 20.89 9.22 -22.76
C ALA A 122 20.89 10.58 -22.05
N TYR A 123 21.12 11.67 -22.80
CA TYR A 123 21.07 13.03 -22.28
C TYR A 123 19.68 13.40 -21.75
N ILE A 124 18.63 13.18 -22.56
CA ILE A 124 17.26 13.52 -22.20
C ILE A 124 16.75 12.65 -21.02
N TYR A 125 17.03 11.35 -21.08
CA TYR A 125 16.53 10.42 -20.08
C TYR A 125 17.22 10.56 -18.72
N ARG A 126 18.46 11.01 -18.69
CA ARG A 126 19.17 11.30 -17.45
C ARG A 126 18.43 12.33 -16.59
N GLU A 127 17.92 13.38 -17.22
CA GLU A 127 17.14 14.42 -16.53
C GLU A 127 15.81 13.86 -16.01
N THR A 128 15.07 13.14 -16.85
CA THR A 128 13.80 12.50 -16.47
C THR A 128 13.99 11.50 -15.33
N MET A 129 15.06 10.72 -15.36
CA MET A 129 15.39 9.77 -14.30
C MET A 129 15.72 10.47 -12.97
N LEU A 130 16.48 11.56 -13.02
CA LEU A 130 16.79 12.35 -11.83
C LEU A 130 15.52 12.97 -11.21
N LEU A 131 14.64 13.53 -12.04
CA LEU A 131 13.37 14.08 -11.57
C LEU A 131 12.47 12.99 -10.98
N SER A 132 12.40 11.81 -11.62
CA SER A 132 11.65 10.66 -11.10
C SER A 132 12.22 10.16 -9.77
N LEU A 133 13.53 10.16 -9.60
CA LEU A 133 14.19 9.78 -8.36
C LEU A 133 13.82 10.75 -7.22
N ILE A 134 13.96 12.05 -7.46
CA ILE A 134 13.58 13.08 -6.49
C ILE A 134 12.08 12.98 -6.16
N GLY A 135 11.23 12.85 -7.18
CA GLY A 135 9.80 12.68 -7.02
C GLY A 135 9.42 11.45 -6.22
N ALA A 136 10.13 10.32 -6.40
CA ALA A 136 9.92 9.12 -5.62
C ALA A 136 10.22 9.32 -4.13
N PHE A 137 11.33 9.99 -3.79
CA PHE A 137 11.64 10.32 -2.41
C PHE A 137 10.60 11.26 -1.78
N VAL A 138 10.25 12.34 -2.47
CA VAL A 138 9.21 13.26 -1.99
C VAL A 138 7.88 12.53 -1.82
N GLY A 139 7.52 11.66 -2.78
CA GLY A 139 6.32 10.84 -2.73
C GLY A 139 6.27 9.89 -1.53
N LEU A 140 7.41 9.30 -1.14
CA LEU A 140 7.49 8.46 0.06
C LEU A 140 7.19 9.26 1.34
N PHE A 141 7.75 10.47 1.48
CA PHE A 141 7.46 11.33 2.63
C PHE A 141 5.98 11.76 2.68
N LEU A 142 5.42 12.14 1.53
CA LEU A 142 3.99 12.46 1.43
C LEU A 142 3.12 11.22 1.73
N GLY A 143 3.56 10.03 1.32
CA GLY A 143 2.90 8.76 1.62
C GLY A 143 2.79 8.50 3.13
N ILE A 144 3.86 8.74 3.89
CA ILE A 144 3.85 8.62 5.35
C ILE A 144 2.84 9.59 5.97
N ALA A 145 2.83 10.85 5.51
CA ALA A 145 1.91 11.85 6.03
C ALA A 145 0.44 11.50 5.71
N MET A 146 0.18 11.00 4.51
CA MET A 146 -1.15 10.56 4.07
C MET A 146 -1.61 9.31 4.83
N GLU A 147 -0.72 8.35 5.05
CA GLU A 147 -1.04 7.15 5.84
C GLU A 147 -1.46 7.54 7.25
N GLY A 148 -0.65 8.36 7.95
CA GLY A 148 -0.99 8.85 9.28
C GLY A 148 -2.33 9.59 9.33
N PHE A 149 -2.64 10.42 8.33
CA PHE A 149 -3.92 11.10 8.22
C PHE A 149 -5.08 10.12 8.02
N VAL A 150 -4.94 9.16 7.13
CA VAL A 150 -5.98 8.15 6.84
C VAL A 150 -6.24 7.28 8.05
N VAL A 151 -5.19 6.78 8.71
CA VAL A 151 -5.31 5.93 9.90
C VAL A 151 -6.05 6.68 11.02
N ILE A 152 -5.64 7.90 11.34
CA ILE A 152 -6.28 8.72 12.39
C ILE A 152 -7.76 9.02 12.06
N THR A 153 -8.07 9.25 10.78
CA THR A 153 -9.44 9.60 10.35
C THR A 153 -10.34 8.37 10.26
N ALA A 154 -9.79 7.20 9.93
CA ALA A 154 -10.53 5.95 9.80
C ALA A 154 -10.68 5.20 11.15
N GLU A 155 -9.89 5.58 12.16
CA GLU A 155 -9.94 4.96 13.48
C GLU A 155 -11.30 5.22 14.15
N VAL A 156 -11.93 4.17 14.65
CA VAL A 156 -13.19 4.23 15.39
C VAL A 156 -12.95 3.78 16.83
N ASP A 157 -13.75 4.27 17.79
CA ASP A 157 -13.55 4.07 19.22
C ASP A 157 -13.37 2.60 19.66
N GLN A 158 -13.80 1.65 18.84
CA GLN A 158 -13.77 0.22 19.16
C GLN A 158 -12.65 -0.56 18.48
N VAL A 159 -12.00 0.01 17.46
CA VAL A 159 -10.98 -0.67 16.64
C VAL A 159 -9.81 0.26 16.39
N MET A 160 -8.63 -0.13 16.88
CA MET A 160 -7.38 0.58 16.65
C MET A 160 -6.67 -0.04 15.43
N PHE A 161 -6.29 0.79 14.46
CA PHE A 161 -5.48 0.35 13.33
C PHE A 161 -3.99 0.37 13.69
N GLY A 162 -3.25 -0.64 13.21
CA GLY A 162 -1.80 -0.66 13.37
C GLY A 162 -1.16 0.51 12.62
N ARG A 163 -0.29 1.27 13.31
CA ARG A 163 0.40 2.46 12.78
C ARG A 163 1.82 2.15 12.31
N GLU A 164 2.11 0.89 12.06
CA GLU A 164 3.44 0.47 11.65
C GLU A 164 3.52 0.32 10.13
N ILE A 165 4.34 1.16 9.49
CA ILE A 165 4.68 1.00 8.08
C ILE A 165 5.90 0.08 7.99
N HIS A 166 5.73 -1.09 7.38
CA HIS A 166 6.84 -2.01 7.18
C HIS A 166 7.87 -1.43 6.20
N ALA A 167 9.15 -1.54 6.53
CA ALA A 167 10.24 -1.08 5.68
C ALA A 167 10.18 -1.64 4.24
N LEU A 168 9.66 -2.85 4.07
CA LEU A 168 9.44 -3.49 2.77
C LEU A 168 8.47 -2.69 1.89
N SER A 169 7.46 -2.04 2.46
CA SER A 169 6.49 -1.21 1.73
C SER A 169 7.16 -0.02 1.04
N PHE A 170 8.14 0.60 1.69
CA PHE A 170 8.93 1.68 1.09
C PHE A 170 9.75 1.19 -0.10
N VAL A 171 10.37 0.02 0.04
CA VAL A 171 11.17 -0.58 -1.05
C VAL A 171 10.27 -0.92 -2.24
N ILE A 172 9.11 -1.50 -2.01
CA ILE A 172 8.15 -1.86 -3.07
C ILE A 172 7.63 -0.60 -3.76
N ALA A 173 7.21 0.43 -3.02
CA ALA A 173 6.70 1.68 -3.57
C ALA A 173 7.77 2.39 -4.42
N PHE A 174 9.00 2.46 -3.92
CA PHE A 174 10.13 3.03 -4.66
C PHE A 174 10.43 2.23 -5.94
N ALA A 175 10.51 0.90 -5.84
CA ALA A 175 10.78 0.03 -6.98
C ALA A 175 9.69 0.13 -8.05
N LEU A 176 8.41 0.18 -7.67
CA LEU A 176 7.30 0.37 -8.59
C LEU A 176 7.39 1.73 -9.30
N THR A 177 7.67 2.80 -8.59
CA THR A 177 7.82 4.14 -9.17
C THR A 177 8.96 4.18 -10.19
N MET A 178 10.11 3.59 -9.86
CA MET A 178 11.24 3.49 -10.78
C MET A 178 10.92 2.60 -11.99
N LEU A 179 10.23 1.50 -11.79
CA LEU A 179 9.79 0.61 -12.88
C LEU A 179 8.89 1.36 -13.86
N PHE A 180 7.90 2.10 -13.37
CA PHE A 180 7.02 2.91 -14.24
C PHE A 180 7.80 3.99 -14.98
N SER A 181 8.73 4.67 -14.33
CA SER A 181 9.59 5.66 -14.99
C SER A 181 10.41 5.04 -16.13
N VAL A 182 10.95 3.84 -15.93
CA VAL A 182 11.66 3.10 -16.99
C VAL A 182 10.73 2.70 -18.12
N ILE A 183 9.52 2.21 -17.82
CA ILE A 183 8.53 1.83 -18.85
C ILE A 183 8.16 3.03 -19.72
N VAL A 184 7.87 4.18 -19.12
CA VAL A 184 7.58 5.43 -19.83
C VAL A 184 8.77 5.83 -20.72
N THR A 185 9.97 5.80 -20.16
CA THR A 185 11.21 6.12 -20.89
C THR A 185 11.39 5.21 -22.11
N LEU A 186 11.11 3.91 -21.96
CA LEU A 186 11.19 2.95 -23.09
C LEU A 186 10.11 3.22 -24.14
N ALA A 187 8.88 3.52 -23.71
CA ALA A 187 7.80 3.88 -24.63
C ALA A 187 8.14 5.12 -25.46
N MET A 188 8.77 6.11 -24.84
CA MET A 188 9.15 7.36 -25.52
C MET A 188 10.35 7.22 -26.46
N LYS A 189 11.21 6.20 -26.30
CA LYS A 189 12.29 5.90 -27.28
C LYS A 189 11.76 5.72 -28.70
N PHE A 190 10.61 5.08 -28.83
CA PHE A 190 9.98 4.87 -30.14
C PHE A 190 9.54 6.19 -30.78
N LYS A 191 9.12 7.17 -29.97
CA LYS A 191 8.71 8.49 -30.45
C LYS A 191 9.90 9.35 -30.88
N LEU A 192 10.98 9.33 -30.08
CA LEU A 192 12.24 10.04 -30.42
C LEU A 192 12.89 9.59 -31.71
N LYS A 193 12.73 8.31 -32.08
CA LYS A 193 13.21 7.75 -33.35
C LYS A 193 12.49 8.34 -34.57
N LYS A 194 11.26 8.81 -34.40
CA LYS A 194 10.38 9.33 -35.45
C LYS A 194 10.55 10.83 -35.73
N ILE A 195 11.36 11.54 -34.96
CA ILE A 195 11.62 12.97 -35.15
C ILE A 195 12.51 13.16 -36.37
N ASP A 196 11.96 13.73 -37.43
CA ASP A 196 12.66 14.01 -38.68
C ASP A 196 13.51 15.28 -38.52
N MET A 197 14.83 15.16 -38.80
CA MET A 197 15.79 16.26 -38.61
C MET A 197 15.51 17.45 -39.54
N VAL A 198 15.05 17.14 -40.77
CA VAL A 198 14.88 18.15 -41.81
C VAL A 198 13.65 19.01 -41.55
N GLU A 199 12.57 18.39 -41.08
CA GLU A 199 11.31 19.07 -40.80
C GLU A 199 11.42 19.93 -39.52
N SER A 200 12.18 19.46 -38.53
CA SER A 200 12.39 20.18 -37.25
C SER A 200 13.24 21.45 -37.38
N LEU A 201 14.10 21.53 -38.40
CA LEU A 201 14.92 22.70 -38.70
C LEU A 201 14.25 23.66 -39.70
N LYS A 202 13.29 23.16 -40.47
CA LYS A 202 12.59 23.94 -41.55
C LYS A 202 11.36 24.70 -41.07
N SER A 203 10.86 24.44 -39.86
CA SER A 203 9.70 25.15 -39.27
C SER A 203 10.08 26.52 -38.68
N VAL A 204 10.91 27.30 -39.40
CA VAL A 204 11.33 28.66 -39.08
C VAL A 204 10.96 29.53 -40.27
N ASP A 205 9.68 29.63 -40.56
CA ASP A 205 9.05 30.74 -41.29
C ASP A 205 7.64 30.97 -40.74
#